data_0081333e2935e466295ede638912838f
#
_entry.id   0081333e2935e466295ede638912838f
#
_cell.length_a   1.000
_cell.length_b   1.000
_cell.length_c   1.000
_cell.angle_alpha   90.00
_cell.angle_beta   90.00
_cell.angle_gamma   90.00
#
_symmetry.space_group_name_H-M   'P 1'
#
loop_
_entity.id
_entity.type
_entity.pdbx_description
1 polymer ?
#
loop_
_entity_poly.entity_id
_entity_poly.type
_entity_poly.pdbx_seq_one_letter_code
_entity_poly.pdbx_strand_id
1 'polypeptide(L)'
;MSPSRTSASADTPFSSIEDALSALRSGGLVIVVDDEDRENEGDFIGAAEAMTPEQVNFMTKEGRGLLCTAITPDRCEALNLDLMVESNSSIYSTPFTVSVDYRKGTSTGISAADRAATIRALADPDASPYDFARPGHVFPLRARSGGVLRRAGHTEASVDLARLAGFEPAGALVEIMNEDGTMARVPELRERAAALDMPFVTIQDLIAYRMQHERLVEREATVQLDTAFGRFRVVAYQERLTGDVHLAVLKGHWTPQEPVLVRVHSQNVLGDV
;
A
#
# COMPACT_ATOMS: atom_id res chain seq x y z
N MET A 1 -10.70 -1.20 39.06
CA MET A 1 -11.01 -2.37 38.22
C MET A 1 -10.46 -2.09 36.84
N SER A 2 -9.34 -2.69 36.50
CA SER A 2 -8.68 -2.54 35.21
C SER A 2 -9.47 -3.30 34.13
N PRO A 3 -9.64 -2.75 32.91
CA PRO A 3 -10.22 -3.52 31.81
C PRO A 3 -9.23 -4.59 31.39
N SER A 4 -9.70 -5.82 31.37
CA SER A 4 -9.02 -7.01 30.89
C SER A 4 -8.58 -6.82 29.43
N ARG A 5 -7.31 -7.03 29.17
CA ARG A 5 -6.78 -7.27 27.82
C ARG A 5 -7.57 -8.41 27.20
N THR A 6 -8.33 -8.11 26.17
CA THR A 6 -8.92 -9.12 25.31
C THR A 6 -7.76 -9.83 24.60
N SER A 7 -7.56 -11.08 24.93
CA SER A 7 -6.61 -11.97 24.26
C SER A 7 -6.98 -12.04 22.78
N ALA A 8 -5.99 -11.79 21.91
CA ALA A 8 -6.09 -12.10 20.50
C ALA A 8 -6.53 -13.55 20.35
N SER A 9 -7.58 -13.80 19.56
CA SER A 9 -8.10 -15.13 19.29
C SER A 9 -7.05 -15.97 18.56
N ALA A 10 -6.71 -17.10 19.11
CA ALA A 10 -5.69 -18.04 18.65
C ALA A 10 -6.09 -18.84 17.38
N ASP A 11 -6.83 -18.23 16.45
CA ASP A 11 -7.38 -18.96 15.29
C ASP A 11 -7.42 -18.15 13.97
N THR A 12 -6.69 -17.03 13.89
CA THR A 12 -6.51 -16.35 12.60
C THR A 12 -5.33 -16.98 11.87
N PRO A 13 -5.52 -17.46 10.62
CA PRO A 13 -4.42 -18.08 9.84
C PRO A 13 -3.37 -17.06 9.39
N PHE A 14 -3.58 -15.78 9.66
CA PHE A 14 -2.76 -14.66 9.20
C PHE A 14 -1.91 -14.09 10.33
N SER A 15 -0.71 -13.61 9.96
CA SER A 15 0.19 -12.87 10.84
C SER A 15 -0.33 -11.44 11.09
N SER A 16 0.17 -10.77 12.13
CA SER A 16 -0.12 -9.35 12.32
C SER A 16 0.61 -8.47 11.28
N ILE A 17 0.08 -7.28 11.03
CA ILE A 17 0.78 -6.31 10.16
C ILE A 17 2.12 -5.89 10.79
N GLU A 18 2.20 -5.81 12.12
CA GLU A 18 3.44 -5.53 12.85
C GLU A 18 4.53 -6.60 12.60
N ASP A 19 4.15 -7.88 12.52
CA ASP A 19 5.09 -8.96 12.19
C ASP A 19 5.59 -8.80 10.75
N ALA A 20 4.70 -8.49 9.81
CA ALA A 20 5.07 -8.21 8.43
C ALA A 20 6.03 -7.00 8.32
N LEU A 21 5.73 -5.91 9.03
CA LEU A 21 6.60 -4.73 9.07
C LEU A 21 7.96 -5.03 9.71
N SER A 22 7.99 -5.88 10.74
CA SER A 22 9.24 -6.31 11.38
C SER A 22 10.11 -7.14 10.43
N ALA A 23 9.50 -8.07 9.69
CA ALA A 23 10.20 -8.85 8.68
C ALA A 23 10.80 -7.96 7.58
N LEU A 24 10.01 -7.02 7.05
CA LEU A 24 10.49 -6.07 6.04
C LEU A 24 11.64 -5.20 6.54
N ARG A 25 11.56 -4.65 7.78
CA ARG A 25 12.66 -3.88 8.41
C ARG A 25 13.95 -4.67 8.52
N SER A 26 13.85 -5.97 8.68
CA SER A 26 14.99 -6.88 8.71
C SER A 26 15.51 -7.26 7.32
N GLY A 27 14.95 -6.66 6.25
CA GLY A 27 15.26 -6.98 4.87
C GLY A 27 14.62 -8.29 4.39
N GLY A 28 13.60 -8.80 5.07
CA GLY A 28 12.87 -10.02 4.67
C GLY A 28 11.78 -9.76 3.63
N LEU A 29 11.09 -10.85 3.27
CA LEU A 29 9.90 -10.83 2.41
C LEU A 29 8.66 -11.19 3.23
N VAL A 30 7.49 -10.86 2.70
CA VAL A 30 6.19 -11.22 3.26
C VAL A 30 5.28 -11.76 2.16
N ILE A 31 4.31 -12.61 2.53
CA ILE A 31 3.24 -13.03 1.62
C ILE A 31 2.02 -12.15 1.92
N VAL A 32 1.47 -11.55 0.88
CA VAL A 32 0.26 -10.72 0.97
C VAL A 32 -0.80 -11.31 0.06
N VAL A 33 -2.02 -11.45 0.56
CA VAL A 33 -3.17 -11.95 -0.21
C VAL A 33 -4.26 -10.88 -0.27
N ASP A 34 -4.91 -10.77 -1.40
CA ASP A 34 -6.07 -9.91 -1.58
C ASP A 34 -7.41 -10.66 -1.33
N ASP A 35 -8.52 -9.97 -1.55
CA ASP A 35 -9.86 -10.47 -1.30
C ASP A 35 -10.23 -11.57 -2.32
N GLU A 36 -11.00 -12.58 -1.86
CA GLU A 36 -11.52 -13.68 -2.69
C GLU A 36 -12.41 -13.17 -3.84
N ASP A 37 -13.10 -12.04 -3.62
CA ASP A 37 -13.96 -11.40 -4.62
C ASP A 37 -13.18 -10.49 -5.61
N ARG A 38 -11.83 -10.35 -5.43
CA ARG A 38 -10.99 -9.55 -6.32
C ARG A 38 -10.15 -10.46 -7.25
N GLU A 39 -8.85 -10.62 -7.02
CA GLU A 39 -7.95 -11.52 -7.76
C GLU A 39 -7.87 -12.88 -7.10
N ASN A 40 -8.06 -12.90 -5.77
CA ASN A 40 -7.88 -14.06 -4.92
C ASN A 40 -6.49 -14.68 -5.12
N GLU A 41 -5.46 -13.84 -5.12
CA GLU A 41 -4.07 -14.21 -5.38
C GLU A 41 -3.19 -13.79 -4.20
N GLY A 42 -1.98 -14.34 -4.16
CA GLY A 42 -0.98 -13.98 -3.19
C GLY A 42 0.33 -13.63 -3.86
N ASP A 43 0.98 -12.58 -3.35
CA ASP A 43 2.27 -12.11 -3.83
C ASP A 43 3.35 -12.25 -2.75
N PHE A 44 4.59 -12.58 -3.16
CA PHE A 44 5.74 -12.22 -2.37
C PHE A 44 6.01 -10.72 -2.51
N ILE A 45 6.15 -10.04 -1.38
CA ILE A 45 6.42 -8.59 -1.34
C ILE A 45 7.67 -8.33 -0.50
N GLY A 46 8.53 -7.42 -0.99
CA GLY A 46 9.70 -6.91 -0.30
C GLY A 46 9.89 -5.41 -0.52
N ALA A 47 10.59 -4.73 0.40
CA ALA A 47 10.96 -3.34 0.21
C ALA A 47 11.98 -3.20 -0.93
N ALA A 48 11.69 -2.36 -1.93
CA ALA A 48 12.53 -2.22 -3.13
C ALA A 48 13.95 -1.74 -2.77
N GLU A 49 14.07 -0.82 -1.81
CA GLU A 49 15.35 -0.28 -1.34
C GLU A 49 16.28 -1.37 -0.77
N ALA A 50 15.72 -2.37 -0.07
CA ALA A 50 16.46 -3.45 0.58
C ALA A 50 16.67 -4.69 -0.31
N MET A 51 16.18 -4.68 -1.56
CA MET A 51 16.15 -5.87 -2.43
C MET A 51 17.54 -6.37 -2.78
N THR A 52 17.80 -7.67 -2.55
CA THR A 52 19.08 -8.33 -2.88
C THR A 52 18.94 -9.24 -4.12
N PRO A 53 20.07 -9.60 -4.77
CA PRO A 53 20.04 -10.58 -5.86
C PRO A 53 19.47 -11.94 -5.44
N GLU A 54 19.73 -12.37 -4.22
CA GLU A 54 19.24 -13.64 -3.65
C GLU A 54 17.73 -13.62 -3.51
N GLN A 55 17.16 -12.48 -3.07
CA GLN A 55 15.71 -12.30 -2.95
C GLN A 55 15.04 -12.26 -4.33
N VAL A 56 15.61 -11.55 -5.30
CA VAL A 56 15.10 -11.55 -6.67
C VAL A 56 15.12 -12.97 -7.25
N ASN A 57 16.21 -13.73 -7.03
CA ASN A 57 16.27 -15.11 -7.46
C ASN A 57 15.24 -15.99 -6.76
N PHE A 58 15.03 -15.80 -5.44
CA PHE A 58 14.01 -16.48 -4.67
C PHE A 58 12.60 -16.15 -5.21
N MET A 59 12.26 -14.86 -5.34
CA MET A 59 10.96 -14.41 -5.81
C MET A 59 10.61 -14.97 -7.18
N THR A 60 11.58 -14.96 -8.12
CA THR A 60 11.35 -15.48 -9.47
C THR A 60 11.26 -17.00 -9.54
N LYS A 61 11.98 -17.71 -8.67
CA LYS A 61 11.96 -19.16 -8.59
C LYS A 61 10.73 -19.69 -7.88
N GLU A 62 10.38 -19.12 -6.72
CA GLU A 62 9.32 -19.61 -5.86
C GLU A 62 7.97 -18.96 -6.18
N GLY A 63 7.95 -17.69 -6.63
CA GLY A 63 6.74 -16.99 -7.08
C GLY A 63 6.30 -17.44 -8.47
N ARG A 64 7.23 -17.44 -9.44
CA ARG A 64 7.01 -17.81 -10.85
C ARG A 64 6.17 -16.82 -11.65
N GLY A 65 5.61 -15.79 -11.01
CA GLY A 65 4.86 -14.69 -11.62
C GLY A 65 5.74 -13.65 -12.30
N LEU A 66 5.17 -12.50 -12.61
CA LEU A 66 5.89 -11.39 -13.20
C LEU A 66 6.50 -10.51 -12.11
N LEU A 67 7.82 -10.49 -12.02
CA LEU A 67 8.51 -9.61 -11.06
C LEU A 67 8.32 -8.14 -11.44
N CYS A 68 7.60 -7.42 -10.60
CA CYS A 68 7.28 -6.01 -10.75
C CYS A 68 7.87 -5.15 -9.62
N THR A 69 7.86 -3.84 -9.81
CA THR A 69 8.23 -2.86 -8.77
C THR A 69 7.17 -1.78 -8.72
N ALA A 70 6.38 -1.75 -7.65
CA ALA A 70 5.42 -0.68 -7.44
C ALA A 70 6.13 0.55 -6.87
N ILE A 71 5.82 1.72 -7.42
CA ILE A 71 6.34 3.02 -7.01
C ILE A 71 5.21 4.06 -6.97
N THR A 72 5.44 5.17 -6.28
CA THR A 72 4.45 6.25 -6.18
C THR A 72 4.26 6.98 -7.51
N PRO A 73 3.13 7.68 -7.72
CA PRO A 73 2.93 8.55 -8.88
C PRO A 73 4.03 9.60 -9.03
N ASP A 74 4.41 10.25 -7.92
CA ASP A 74 5.47 11.29 -7.91
C ASP A 74 6.82 10.70 -8.35
N ARG A 75 7.11 9.45 -7.94
CA ARG A 75 8.32 8.76 -8.37
C ARG A 75 8.28 8.39 -9.85
N CYS A 76 7.12 7.95 -10.37
CA CYS A 76 6.95 7.74 -11.81
C CYS A 76 7.22 9.03 -12.61
N GLU A 77 6.67 10.16 -12.13
CA GLU A 77 6.88 11.47 -12.76
C GLU A 77 8.36 11.89 -12.71
N ALA A 78 8.99 11.82 -11.54
CA ALA A 78 10.42 12.13 -11.37
C ALA A 78 11.33 11.31 -12.28
N LEU A 79 10.95 10.05 -12.56
CA LEU A 79 11.71 9.17 -13.46
C LEU A 79 11.23 9.21 -14.91
N ASN A 80 10.25 10.05 -15.29
CA ASN A 80 9.62 10.08 -16.62
C ASN A 80 9.16 8.68 -17.07
N LEU A 81 8.43 7.98 -16.21
CA LEU A 81 7.89 6.65 -16.49
C LEU A 81 6.41 6.78 -16.87
N ASP A 82 6.17 6.88 -18.16
CA ASP A 82 4.82 6.90 -18.72
C ASP A 82 4.13 5.53 -18.59
N LEU A 83 2.80 5.55 -18.56
CA LEU A 83 2.03 4.32 -18.64
C LEU A 83 2.32 3.61 -19.96
N MET A 84 2.34 2.28 -19.93
CA MET A 84 2.60 1.44 -21.08
C MET A 84 1.56 1.62 -22.19
N VAL A 85 0.34 1.99 -21.82
CA VAL A 85 -0.77 2.26 -22.75
C VAL A 85 -1.56 3.49 -22.32
N GLU A 86 -2.07 4.24 -23.28
CA GLU A 86 -2.94 5.40 -23.03
C GLU A 86 -4.32 4.97 -22.52
N SER A 87 -4.86 3.87 -23.06
CA SER A 87 -6.15 3.30 -22.67
C SER A 87 -5.92 1.90 -22.08
N ASN A 88 -6.11 1.78 -20.76
CA ASN A 88 -5.97 0.51 -20.06
C ASN A 88 -7.27 -0.27 -20.11
N SER A 89 -7.26 -1.43 -20.79
CA SER A 89 -8.40 -2.34 -20.94
C SER A 89 -8.30 -3.58 -20.04
N SER A 90 -7.30 -3.67 -19.15
CA SER A 90 -7.19 -4.80 -18.22
C SER A 90 -8.30 -4.78 -17.18
N ILE A 91 -8.75 -5.97 -16.74
CA ILE A 91 -9.89 -6.13 -15.83
C ILE A 91 -9.72 -5.31 -14.55
N TYR A 92 -8.52 -5.33 -13.95
CA TYR A 92 -8.21 -4.61 -12.73
C TYR A 92 -7.47 -3.29 -12.96
N SER A 93 -7.35 -2.88 -14.24
CA SER A 93 -6.67 -1.63 -14.64
C SER A 93 -5.27 -1.52 -14.05
N THR A 94 -4.50 -2.61 -14.02
CA THR A 94 -3.14 -2.66 -13.49
C THR A 94 -2.25 -1.64 -14.21
N PRO A 95 -1.67 -0.66 -13.50
CA PRO A 95 -1.08 0.52 -14.10
C PRO A 95 0.39 0.31 -14.46
N PHE A 96 0.66 -0.60 -15.39
CA PHE A 96 2.00 -0.81 -15.92
C PHE A 96 2.57 0.46 -16.55
N THR A 97 3.79 0.79 -16.22
CA THR A 97 4.60 1.76 -16.96
C THR A 97 5.48 1.06 -17.99
N VAL A 98 6.19 1.82 -18.80
CA VAL A 98 7.25 1.25 -19.66
C VAL A 98 8.26 0.49 -18.79
N SER A 99 8.69 -0.69 -19.24
CA SER A 99 9.70 -1.49 -18.56
C SER A 99 11.08 -0.84 -18.63
N VAL A 100 11.92 -1.08 -17.63
CA VAL A 100 13.22 -0.42 -17.50
C VAL A 100 14.31 -1.40 -17.04
N ASP A 101 15.57 -1.00 -17.33
CA ASP A 101 16.78 -1.57 -16.74
C ASP A 101 17.69 -0.43 -16.27
N TYR A 102 18.27 -0.58 -15.09
CA TYR A 102 19.28 0.34 -14.58
C TYR A 102 20.57 0.19 -15.37
N ARG A 103 21.21 1.31 -15.76
CA ARG A 103 22.38 1.31 -16.66
C ARG A 103 23.71 1.14 -15.94
N LYS A 104 23.77 1.54 -14.65
CA LYS A 104 25.04 1.58 -13.91
C LYS A 104 25.30 0.24 -13.24
N GLY A 105 26.38 -0.44 -13.62
CA GLY A 105 26.80 -1.69 -12.98
C GLY A 105 25.94 -2.92 -13.31
N THR A 106 25.11 -2.84 -14.36
CA THR A 106 24.32 -3.93 -14.90
C THR A 106 24.86 -4.43 -16.24
N SER A 107 24.45 -5.62 -16.64
CA SER A 107 24.83 -6.25 -17.92
C SER A 107 23.66 -6.20 -18.92
N THR A 108 22.97 -7.30 -19.12
CA THR A 108 21.82 -7.41 -20.04
C THR A 108 20.47 -7.05 -19.41
N GLY A 109 20.42 -6.84 -18.08
CA GLY A 109 19.22 -6.45 -17.34
C GLY A 109 18.42 -7.61 -16.73
N ILE A 110 18.54 -8.84 -17.26
CA ILE A 110 17.68 -9.97 -16.86
C ILE A 110 18.19 -10.76 -15.65
N SER A 111 19.50 -10.73 -15.34
CA SER A 111 20.02 -11.48 -14.20
C SER A 111 19.38 -11.04 -12.89
N ALA A 112 19.37 -11.90 -11.87
CA ALA A 112 18.88 -11.55 -10.55
C ALA A 112 19.63 -10.33 -9.97
N ALA A 113 20.93 -10.23 -10.23
CA ALA A 113 21.74 -9.08 -9.81
C ALA A 113 21.34 -7.79 -10.53
N ASP A 114 21.14 -7.84 -11.86
CA ASP A 114 20.74 -6.68 -12.65
C ASP A 114 19.34 -6.20 -12.27
N ARG A 115 18.38 -7.13 -12.09
CA ARG A 115 17.01 -6.78 -11.66
C ARG A 115 17.00 -6.23 -10.24
N ALA A 116 17.78 -6.80 -9.29
CA ALA A 116 17.90 -6.23 -7.96
C ALA A 116 18.48 -4.82 -7.98
N ALA A 117 19.48 -4.56 -8.82
CA ALA A 117 20.03 -3.21 -9.00
C ALA A 117 18.97 -2.24 -9.57
N THR A 118 18.19 -2.69 -10.56
CA THR A 118 17.11 -1.90 -11.15
C THR A 118 16.00 -1.60 -10.14
N ILE A 119 15.58 -2.60 -9.36
CA ILE A 119 14.55 -2.44 -8.31
C ILE A 119 14.99 -1.42 -7.27
N ARG A 120 16.23 -1.52 -6.76
CA ARG A 120 16.77 -0.54 -5.81
C ARG A 120 16.86 0.86 -6.40
N ALA A 121 17.33 0.99 -7.65
CA ALA A 121 17.43 2.27 -8.31
C ALA A 121 16.06 2.94 -8.55
N LEU A 122 14.98 2.17 -8.74
CA LEU A 122 13.63 2.70 -8.81
C LEU A 122 13.18 3.34 -7.49
N ALA A 123 13.64 2.82 -6.36
CA ALA A 123 13.37 3.38 -5.03
C ALA A 123 14.30 4.56 -4.68
N ASP A 124 15.53 4.59 -5.21
CA ASP A 124 16.57 5.57 -4.85
C ASP A 124 16.18 6.99 -5.28
N PRO A 125 15.93 7.94 -4.35
CA PRO A 125 15.53 9.31 -4.66
C PRO A 125 16.57 10.06 -5.53
N ASP A 126 17.84 9.68 -5.46
CA ASP A 126 18.93 10.32 -6.21
C ASP A 126 19.05 9.79 -7.66
N ALA A 127 18.37 8.69 -8.00
CA ALA A 127 18.36 8.17 -9.36
C ALA A 127 17.51 9.04 -10.30
N SER A 128 18.06 9.32 -11.48
CA SER A 128 17.47 10.16 -12.52
C SER A 128 16.88 9.37 -13.68
N PRO A 129 16.02 9.96 -14.54
CA PRO A 129 15.50 9.31 -15.75
C PRO A 129 16.56 8.76 -16.70
N TYR A 130 17.74 9.40 -16.74
CA TYR A 130 18.86 9.00 -17.62
C TYR A 130 19.61 7.77 -17.16
N ASP A 131 19.39 7.36 -15.89
CA ASP A 131 20.02 6.17 -15.32
C ASP A 131 19.34 4.88 -15.77
N PHE A 132 18.21 4.97 -16.48
CA PHE A 132 17.43 3.83 -16.94
C PHE A 132 17.42 3.69 -18.46
N ALA A 133 17.63 2.46 -18.94
CA ALA A 133 17.30 2.05 -20.30
C ALA A 133 15.80 1.74 -20.40
N ARG A 134 15.22 1.99 -21.57
CA ARG A 134 13.83 1.69 -21.93
C ARG A 134 13.79 1.11 -23.34
N PRO A 135 13.11 -0.04 -23.59
CA PRO A 135 12.53 -0.93 -22.59
C PRO A 135 13.59 -1.68 -21.79
N GLY A 136 13.16 -2.39 -20.75
CA GLY A 136 14.01 -3.24 -19.91
C GLY A 136 13.28 -4.50 -19.39
N HIS A 137 13.80 -5.11 -18.33
CA HIS A 137 13.33 -6.39 -17.79
C HIS A 137 12.65 -6.27 -16.42
N VAL A 138 12.57 -5.08 -15.83
CA VAL A 138 11.76 -4.79 -14.64
C VAL A 138 10.56 -3.95 -15.06
N PHE A 139 9.38 -4.28 -14.56
CA PHE A 139 8.12 -3.64 -14.89
C PHE A 139 7.66 -2.77 -13.71
N PRO A 140 7.85 -1.42 -13.77
CA PRO A 140 7.32 -0.56 -12.74
C PRO A 140 5.79 -0.46 -12.84
N LEU A 141 5.15 -0.43 -11.65
CA LEU A 141 3.71 -0.22 -11.50
C LEU A 141 3.49 1.10 -10.78
N ARG A 142 2.61 1.95 -11.33
CA ARG A 142 2.27 3.23 -10.71
C ARG A 142 1.14 3.05 -9.69
N ALA A 143 1.48 2.98 -8.39
CA ALA A 143 0.50 2.90 -7.33
C ALA A 143 -0.44 4.12 -7.31
N ARG A 144 -1.64 3.98 -6.79
CA ARG A 144 -2.54 5.12 -6.59
C ARG A 144 -2.15 5.90 -5.33
N SER A 145 -2.21 7.24 -5.41
CA SER A 145 -2.11 8.10 -4.23
C SER A 145 -3.15 7.69 -3.19
N GLY A 146 -2.72 7.55 -1.92
CA GLY A 146 -3.56 7.00 -0.85
C GLY A 146 -3.40 5.49 -0.61
N GLY A 147 -2.69 4.78 -1.50
CA GLY A 147 -2.34 3.37 -1.31
C GLY A 147 -3.55 2.46 -1.22
N VAL A 148 -3.50 1.44 -0.34
CA VAL A 148 -4.59 0.45 -0.18
C VAL A 148 -5.92 1.06 0.25
N LEU A 149 -5.93 2.26 0.82
CA LEU A 149 -7.17 2.98 1.16
C LEU A 149 -7.91 3.52 -0.08
N ARG A 150 -7.26 3.54 -1.24
CA ARG A 150 -7.84 3.97 -2.53
C ARG A 150 -8.03 2.82 -3.51
N ARG A 151 -7.14 1.84 -3.49
CA ARG A 151 -7.22 0.62 -4.29
C ARG A 151 -6.63 -0.55 -3.50
N ALA A 152 -7.47 -1.52 -3.15
CA ALA A 152 -7.08 -2.69 -2.34
C ALA A 152 -6.36 -3.73 -3.21
N GLY A 153 -5.20 -3.37 -3.80
CA GLY A 153 -4.40 -4.24 -4.65
C GLY A 153 -2.95 -4.39 -4.16
N HIS A 154 -2.28 -5.45 -4.62
CA HIS A 154 -0.89 -5.76 -4.26
C HIS A 154 0.09 -4.64 -4.60
N THR A 155 -0.14 -3.91 -5.71
CA THR A 155 0.63 -2.71 -6.09
C THR A 155 0.65 -1.67 -4.98
N GLU A 156 -0.52 -1.30 -4.46
CA GLU A 156 -0.66 -0.33 -3.38
C GLU A 156 -0.15 -0.90 -2.06
N ALA A 157 -0.44 -2.17 -1.79
CA ALA A 157 0.00 -2.85 -0.57
C ALA A 157 1.53 -2.88 -0.44
N SER A 158 2.25 -3.13 -1.54
CA SER A 158 3.71 -3.18 -1.52
C SER A 158 4.35 -1.82 -1.22
N VAL A 159 3.80 -0.73 -1.78
CA VAL A 159 4.24 0.64 -1.49
C VAL A 159 3.95 1.03 -0.04
N ASP A 160 2.74 0.72 0.45
CA ASP A 160 2.34 1.02 1.82
C ASP A 160 3.18 0.25 2.85
N LEU A 161 3.40 -1.03 2.64
CA LEU A 161 4.20 -1.86 3.52
C LEU A 161 5.66 -1.38 3.58
N ALA A 162 6.27 -1.04 2.43
CA ALA A 162 7.62 -0.47 2.39
C ALA A 162 7.69 0.84 3.20
N ARG A 163 6.77 1.77 2.96
CA ARG A 163 6.67 3.05 3.68
C ARG A 163 6.46 2.86 5.18
N LEU A 164 5.53 1.99 5.59
CA LEU A 164 5.24 1.70 7.00
C LEU A 164 6.41 0.99 7.71
N ALA A 165 7.21 0.23 6.96
CA ALA A 165 8.44 -0.36 7.46
C ALA A 165 9.59 0.66 7.61
N GLY A 166 9.46 1.89 7.05
CA GLY A 166 10.45 2.96 7.16
C GLY A 166 11.41 3.06 5.97
N PHE A 167 11.12 2.38 4.87
CA PHE A 167 11.83 2.48 3.58
C PHE A 167 11.20 3.53 2.66
N GLU A 168 11.88 3.84 1.58
CA GLU A 168 11.29 4.59 0.48
C GLU A 168 10.00 3.88 -0.02
N PRO A 169 8.95 4.64 -0.40
CA PRO A 169 7.65 4.08 -0.75
C PRO A 169 7.68 3.38 -2.12
N ALA A 170 8.41 2.28 -2.17
CA ALA A 170 8.57 1.41 -3.32
C ALA A 170 8.68 -0.06 -2.88
N GLY A 171 7.95 -0.95 -3.53
CA GLY A 171 7.94 -2.37 -3.21
C GLY A 171 8.15 -3.27 -4.42
N ALA A 172 8.96 -4.30 -4.28
CA ALA A 172 9.04 -5.39 -5.24
C ALA A 172 7.94 -6.40 -4.95
N LEU A 173 7.30 -6.92 -5.98
CA LEU A 173 6.23 -7.91 -5.85
C LEU A 173 6.27 -8.91 -7.01
N VAL A 174 5.80 -10.12 -6.75
CA VAL A 174 5.64 -11.19 -7.73
C VAL A 174 4.52 -12.11 -7.29
N GLU A 175 3.65 -12.47 -8.20
CA GLU A 175 2.55 -13.40 -7.95
C GLU A 175 3.08 -14.81 -7.64
N ILE A 176 2.37 -15.55 -6.79
CA ILE A 176 2.72 -16.90 -6.37
C ILE A 176 1.87 -17.92 -7.12
N MET A 177 2.52 -18.73 -7.95
CA MET A 177 1.90 -19.83 -8.69
C MET A 177 2.27 -21.18 -8.12
N ASN A 178 1.40 -22.16 -8.32
CA ASN A 178 1.66 -23.57 -8.06
C ASN A 178 2.60 -24.18 -9.11
N GLU A 179 3.07 -25.39 -8.86
CA GLU A 179 4.00 -26.08 -9.78
C GLU A 179 3.38 -26.41 -11.14
N ASP A 180 2.07 -26.59 -11.16
CA ASP A 180 1.30 -26.84 -12.38
C ASP A 180 0.96 -25.57 -13.18
N GLY A 181 1.37 -24.38 -12.67
CA GLY A 181 1.13 -23.08 -13.30
C GLY A 181 -0.22 -22.43 -12.93
N THR A 182 -1.01 -23.05 -12.07
CA THR A 182 -2.22 -22.40 -11.50
C THR A 182 -1.84 -21.39 -10.43
N MET A 183 -2.71 -20.42 -10.16
CA MET A 183 -2.47 -19.47 -9.08
C MET A 183 -2.63 -20.12 -7.70
N ALA A 184 -1.67 -19.91 -6.80
CA ALA A 184 -1.79 -20.36 -5.42
C ALA A 184 -2.87 -19.56 -4.69
N ARG A 185 -3.71 -20.25 -3.92
CA ARG A 185 -4.79 -19.66 -3.13
C ARG A 185 -4.47 -19.73 -1.63
N VAL A 186 -5.33 -19.17 -0.80
CA VAL A 186 -5.11 -19.08 0.66
C VAL A 186 -4.64 -20.39 1.31
N PRO A 187 -5.20 -21.58 1.01
CA PRO A 187 -4.71 -22.82 1.61
C PRO A 187 -3.26 -23.13 1.29
N GLU A 188 -2.87 -23.08 0.00
CA GLU A 188 -1.50 -23.35 -0.46
C GLU A 188 -0.54 -22.24 0.00
N LEU A 189 -0.97 -20.98 0.00
CA LEU A 189 -0.18 -19.85 0.48
C LEU A 189 0.16 -19.96 1.96
N ARG A 190 -0.80 -20.45 2.78
CA ARG A 190 -0.59 -20.70 4.20
C ARG A 190 0.47 -21.78 4.44
N GLU A 191 0.40 -22.87 3.69
CA GLU A 191 1.40 -23.95 3.79
C GLU A 191 2.78 -23.44 3.42
N ARG A 192 2.89 -22.62 2.36
CA ARG A 192 4.15 -22.00 1.93
C ARG A 192 4.69 -21.01 2.96
N ALA A 193 3.83 -20.15 3.52
CA ALA A 193 4.20 -19.20 4.56
C ALA A 193 4.79 -19.93 5.79
N ALA A 194 4.15 -21.00 6.23
CA ALA A 194 4.63 -21.82 7.33
C ALA A 194 5.96 -22.53 6.99
N ALA A 195 6.11 -23.06 5.79
CA ALA A 195 7.33 -23.75 5.35
C ALA A 195 8.53 -22.78 5.22
N LEU A 196 8.27 -21.51 4.89
CA LEU A 196 9.27 -20.47 4.69
C LEU A 196 9.51 -19.62 5.96
N ASP A 197 8.78 -19.87 7.04
CA ASP A 197 8.75 -19.03 8.25
C ASP A 197 8.55 -17.54 7.90
N MET A 198 7.59 -17.27 7.00
CA MET A 198 7.35 -15.96 6.41
C MET A 198 5.99 -15.41 6.87
N PRO A 199 5.90 -14.14 7.28
CA PRO A 199 4.61 -13.53 7.61
C PRO A 199 3.63 -13.60 6.43
N PHE A 200 2.38 -13.95 6.75
CA PHE A 200 1.27 -14.06 5.81
C PHE A 200 0.14 -13.13 6.25
N VAL A 201 -0.14 -12.10 5.48
CA VAL A 201 -1.09 -11.03 5.82
C VAL A 201 -2.09 -10.78 4.70
N THR A 202 -3.21 -10.12 5.03
CA THR A 202 -4.21 -9.71 4.05
C THR A 202 -4.14 -8.22 3.77
N ILE A 203 -4.54 -7.81 2.56
CA ILE A 203 -4.72 -6.38 2.24
C ILE A 203 -5.80 -5.76 3.12
N GLN A 204 -6.82 -6.53 3.51
CA GLN A 204 -7.88 -6.07 4.41
C GLN A 204 -7.34 -5.68 5.79
N ASP A 205 -6.44 -6.51 6.37
CA ASP A 205 -5.80 -6.19 7.65
C ASP A 205 -4.90 -4.95 7.53
N LEU A 206 -4.21 -4.79 6.40
CA LEU A 206 -3.41 -3.60 6.13
C LEU A 206 -4.27 -2.33 6.04
N ILE A 207 -5.44 -2.40 5.41
CA ILE A 207 -6.41 -1.30 5.39
C ILE A 207 -6.86 -0.96 6.81
N ALA A 208 -7.27 -1.97 7.60
CA ALA A 208 -7.70 -1.77 8.98
C ALA A 208 -6.57 -1.17 9.84
N TYR A 209 -5.36 -1.67 9.68
CA TYR A 209 -4.16 -1.14 10.34
C TYR A 209 -3.94 0.35 10.04
N ARG A 210 -3.94 0.74 8.76
CA ARG A 210 -3.76 2.12 8.35
C ARG A 210 -4.86 3.03 8.89
N MET A 211 -6.13 2.59 8.84
CA MET A 211 -7.27 3.34 9.38
C MET A 211 -7.16 3.59 10.90
N GLN A 212 -6.52 2.67 11.64
CA GLN A 212 -6.33 2.80 13.08
C GLN A 212 -5.11 3.65 13.46
N HIS A 213 -4.05 3.61 12.67
CA HIS A 213 -2.74 4.19 13.03
C HIS A 213 -2.42 5.50 12.29
N GLU A 214 -3.10 5.78 11.17
CA GLU A 214 -2.88 7.01 10.41
C GLU A 214 -3.99 8.05 10.68
N ARG A 215 -3.59 9.30 10.77
CA ARG A 215 -4.53 10.41 10.84
C ARG A 215 -4.94 10.81 9.43
N LEU A 216 -6.12 10.36 9.00
CA LEU A 216 -6.63 10.57 7.64
C LEU A 216 -7.32 11.93 7.44
N VAL A 217 -7.60 12.65 8.52
CA VAL A 217 -8.25 13.96 8.47
C VAL A 217 -7.42 15.03 9.19
N GLU A 218 -7.37 16.21 8.62
CA GLU A 218 -6.71 17.38 9.16
C GLU A 218 -7.72 18.49 9.50
N ARG A 219 -7.51 19.17 10.63
CA ARG A 219 -8.34 20.31 10.99
C ARG A 219 -7.80 21.56 10.29
N GLU A 220 -8.60 22.13 9.39
CA GLU A 220 -8.21 23.28 8.59
C GLU A 220 -8.59 24.60 9.24
N ALA A 221 -9.83 24.73 9.70
CA ALA A 221 -10.35 25.98 10.21
C ALA A 221 -11.36 25.79 11.33
N THR A 222 -11.56 26.84 12.12
CA THR A 222 -12.63 26.92 13.10
C THR A 222 -13.22 28.30 13.09
N VAL A 223 -14.53 28.37 12.95
CA VAL A 223 -15.29 29.63 12.98
C VAL A 223 -16.45 29.54 13.96
N GLN A 224 -16.91 30.70 14.42
CA GLN A 224 -18.19 30.82 15.13
C GLN A 224 -19.25 31.20 14.10
N LEU A 225 -20.37 30.50 14.12
CA LEU A 225 -21.52 30.75 13.24
C LEU A 225 -22.76 31.09 14.09
N ASP A 226 -23.29 32.28 13.89
CA ASP A 226 -24.56 32.68 14.48
C ASP A 226 -25.72 32.30 13.56
N THR A 227 -26.65 31.50 14.05
CA THR A 227 -27.83 31.02 13.32
C THR A 227 -29.12 31.36 14.07
N ALA A 228 -30.28 31.14 13.44
CA ALA A 228 -31.57 31.24 14.10
C ALA A 228 -31.75 30.34 15.34
N PHE A 229 -30.93 29.25 15.41
CA PHE A 229 -30.92 28.26 16.49
C PHE A 229 -29.86 28.53 17.57
N GLY A 230 -29.17 29.69 17.48
CA GLY A 230 -28.10 30.09 18.38
C GLY A 230 -26.70 30.01 17.75
N ARG A 231 -25.70 30.21 18.61
CA ARG A 231 -24.28 30.22 18.19
C ARG A 231 -23.70 28.83 18.19
N PHE A 232 -23.05 28.45 17.07
CA PHE A 232 -22.35 27.20 16.87
C PHE A 232 -20.88 27.47 16.61
N ARG A 233 -20.04 26.51 17.01
CA ARG A 233 -18.64 26.40 16.57
C ARG A 233 -18.61 25.45 15.41
N VAL A 234 -18.13 25.89 14.25
CA VAL A 234 -17.95 25.06 13.05
C VAL A 234 -16.47 24.79 12.86
N VAL A 235 -16.12 23.52 12.72
CA VAL A 235 -14.75 23.07 12.47
C VAL A 235 -14.72 22.37 11.11
N ALA A 236 -13.88 22.88 10.21
CA ALA A 236 -13.60 22.24 8.92
C ALA A 236 -12.46 21.21 9.08
N TYR A 237 -12.70 20.04 8.56
CA TYR A 237 -11.70 18.96 8.45
C TYR A 237 -11.52 18.60 7.00
N GLN A 238 -10.28 18.60 6.52
CA GLN A 238 -9.93 18.11 5.19
C GLN A 238 -9.52 16.64 5.28
N GLU A 239 -10.09 15.81 4.43
CA GLU A 239 -9.69 14.42 4.25
C GLU A 239 -8.46 14.36 3.34
N ARG A 240 -7.39 13.70 3.80
CA ARG A 240 -6.08 13.72 3.13
C ARG A 240 -6.03 12.93 1.83
N LEU A 241 -6.93 11.96 1.65
CA LEU A 241 -6.91 11.07 0.48
C LEU A 241 -7.66 11.67 -0.71
N THR A 242 -8.77 12.38 -0.46
CA THR A 242 -9.64 12.96 -1.50
C THR A 242 -9.48 14.46 -1.61
N GLY A 243 -9.04 15.12 -0.53
CA GLY A 243 -9.07 16.56 -0.39
C GLY A 243 -10.45 17.11 -0.02
N ASP A 244 -11.43 16.24 0.21
CA ASP A 244 -12.80 16.64 0.58
C ASP A 244 -12.82 17.33 1.95
N VAL A 245 -13.69 18.32 2.07
CA VAL A 245 -13.87 19.06 3.33
C VAL A 245 -15.16 18.62 4.01
N HIS A 246 -15.03 18.21 5.27
CA HIS A 246 -16.15 17.85 6.14
C HIS A 246 -16.29 18.87 7.26
N LEU A 247 -17.54 19.19 7.64
CA LEU A 247 -17.83 20.17 8.67
C LEU A 247 -18.37 19.48 9.93
N ALA A 248 -17.75 19.76 11.07
CA ALA A 248 -18.30 19.45 12.38
C ALA A 248 -18.96 20.70 12.96
N VAL A 249 -20.28 20.68 13.13
CA VAL A 249 -21.07 21.76 13.72
C VAL A 249 -21.36 21.42 15.18
N LEU A 250 -20.87 22.26 16.09
CA LEU A 250 -20.75 21.94 17.50
C LEU A 250 -21.51 22.99 18.34
N LYS A 251 -22.36 22.54 19.30
CA LYS A 251 -23.06 23.41 20.25
C LYS A 251 -22.79 22.96 21.68
N GLY A 252 -22.30 23.86 22.52
CA GLY A 252 -21.95 23.58 23.91
C GLY A 252 -20.46 23.25 24.11
N HIS A 253 -20.15 22.79 25.32
CA HIS A 253 -18.83 22.39 25.77
C HIS A 253 -18.95 21.05 26.49
N TRP A 254 -17.99 20.19 26.30
CA TRP A 254 -17.91 18.88 26.94
C TRP A 254 -16.44 18.48 27.17
N THR A 255 -16.24 17.55 28.08
CA THR A 255 -14.93 16.93 28.32
C THR A 255 -14.81 15.63 27.50
N PRO A 256 -13.59 15.11 27.27
CA PRO A 256 -13.38 13.86 26.52
C PRO A 256 -14.08 12.62 27.11
N GLN A 257 -14.49 12.66 28.40
CA GLN A 257 -15.14 11.57 29.11
C GLN A 257 -16.68 11.64 29.06
N GLU A 258 -17.23 12.77 28.62
CA GLU A 258 -18.67 12.95 28.52
C GLU A 258 -19.22 12.39 27.21
N PRO A 259 -20.30 11.58 27.27
CA PRO A 259 -20.96 11.14 26.05
C PRO A 259 -21.62 12.31 25.34
N VAL A 260 -21.41 12.44 24.04
CA VAL A 260 -21.95 13.51 23.21
C VAL A 260 -22.87 12.93 22.15
N LEU A 261 -24.05 13.56 21.97
CA LEU A 261 -24.93 13.22 20.86
C LEU A 261 -24.31 13.69 19.55
N VAL A 262 -24.15 12.76 18.61
CA VAL A 262 -23.62 13.03 17.26
C VAL A 262 -24.65 12.62 16.22
N ARG A 263 -24.88 13.48 15.24
CA ARG A 263 -25.64 13.16 14.03
C ARG A 263 -24.74 13.33 12.81
N VAL A 264 -24.66 12.29 12.00
CA VAL A 264 -24.00 12.33 10.68
C VAL A 264 -25.08 12.48 9.61
N HIS A 265 -24.93 13.50 8.73
CA HIS A 265 -25.79 13.61 7.56
C HIS A 265 -25.05 14.23 6.36
N SER A 266 -25.60 14.02 5.18
CA SER A 266 -25.10 14.65 3.96
C SER A 266 -25.29 16.15 4.01
N GLN A 267 -24.23 16.89 3.69
CA GLN A 267 -24.23 18.36 3.70
C GLN A 267 -25.19 18.92 2.65
N ASN A 268 -26.01 19.87 3.08
CA ASN A 268 -26.79 20.73 2.21
C ASN A 268 -26.49 22.19 2.54
N VAL A 269 -25.59 22.81 1.79
CA VAL A 269 -25.06 24.15 2.06
C VAL A 269 -26.16 25.24 2.16
N LEU A 270 -27.29 25.08 1.46
CA LEU A 270 -28.39 26.04 1.45
C LEU A 270 -29.47 25.75 2.48
N GLY A 271 -29.54 24.56 3.03
CA GLY A 271 -30.59 24.14 3.96
C GLY A 271 -30.13 23.91 5.40
N ASP A 272 -28.84 23.86 5.63
CA ASP A 272 -28.27 23.53 6.94
C ASP A 272 -27.82 24.77 7.74
N VAL A 273 -27.89 25.98 7.13
CA VAL A 273 -27.43 27.27 7.74
C VAL A 273 -28.55 28.28 7.88
#